data_ea0733da7b7bc841e688eb421b10519f
#
_entry.id   ea0733da7b7bc841e688eb421b10519f
#
_cell.length_a   1.000
_cell.length_b   1.000
_cell.length_c   1.000
_cell.angle_alpha   90.00
_cell.angle_beta   90.00
_cell.angle_gamma   90.00
#
_symmetry.space_group_name_H-M   'P 1'
#
loop_
_entity.id
_entity.type
_entity.pdbx_description
1 polymer ?
#
loop_
_entity_poly.entity_id
_entity_poly.type
_entity_poly.pdbx_seq_one_letter_code
_entity_poly.pdbx_strand_id
1 'polypeptide(L)'
;MSIRVLIVEDQSMVLGALAALLEIERDFEVVGQARNGEEALALIAASKPDVVMTDIEMPAMTGLELAAEIQRRRLPVRVIIVTTFARAGYLRRALDAGVTGYLLKDSPSATLAGAVRRVHAGGRAIDPELAGEVWTEPDPLTDRERQVLRMAGDGASSADIAGRLKLSEGTVRNYLSEAMNKLGAANRTEAARIARMKGWL
;
A
#
# COMPACT_ATOMS: atom_id res chain seq x y z
N MET A 1 -19.52 -18.02 11.57
CA MET A 1 -18.04 -17.97 11.48
C MET A 1 -17.67 -16.51 11.46
N SER A 2 -16.72 -16.09 12.27
CA SER A 2 -16.23 -14.71 12.28
C SER A 2 -15.28 -14.47 11.09
N ILE A 3 -15.31 -13.29 10.52
CA ILE A 3 -14.37 -12.84 9.49
C ILE A 3 -13.04 -12.51 10.17
N ARG A 4 -11.98 -13.18 9.77
CA ARG A 4 -10.63 -13.04 10.35
C ARG A 4 -9.88 -11.91 9.67
N VAL A 5 -9.58 -10.84 10.42
CA VAL A 5 -8.97 -9.62 9.88
C VAL A 5 -7.58 -9.43 10.47
N LEU A 6 -6.58 -9.24 9.59
CA LEU A 6 -5.25 -8.75 9.93
C LEU A 6 -5.18 -7.26 9.64
N ILE A 7 -4.74 -6.45 10.60
CA ILE A 7 -4.60 -5.00 10.44
C ILE A 7 -3.12 -4.65 10.33
N VAL A 8 -2.76 -3.78 9.35
CA VAL A 8 -1.38 -3.38 9.07
C VAL A 8 -1.30 -1.86 9.00
N GLU A 9 -0.60 -1.26 9.97
CA GLU A 9 -0.56 0.19 10.16
C GLU A 9 0.65 0.56 11.01
N ASP A 10 1.49 1.48 10.57
CA ASP A 10 2.71 1.87 11.29
C ASP A 10 2.43 2.81 12.48
N GLN A 11 1.34 3.57 12.42
CA GLN A 11 0.91 4.49 13.47
C GLN A 11 0.16 3.75 14.58
N SER A 12 0.79 3.57 15.72
CA SER A 12 0.26 2.75 16.84
C SER A 12 -1.13 3.17 17.30
N MET A 13 -1.45 4.48 17.29
CA MET A 13 -2.76 4.97 17.70
C MET A 13 -3.84 4.59 16.69
N VAL A 14 -3.56 4.71 15.40
CA VAL A 14 -4.48 4.33 14.32
C VAL A 14 -4.69 2.83 14.29
N LEU A 15 -3.61 2.05 14.42
CA LEU A 15 -3.65 0.59 14.53
C LEU A 15 -4.57 0.13 15.65
N GLY A 16 -4.41 0.71 16.86
CA GLY A 16 -5.27 0.40 18.00
C GLY A 16 -6.72 0.81 17.80
N ALA A 17 -6.97 1.98 17.20
CA ALA A 17 -8.32 2.45 16.92
C ALA A 17 -9.06 1.56 15.91
N LEU A 18 -8.39 1.15 14.82
CA LEU A 18 -8.96 0.25 13.82
C LEU A 18 -9.29 -1.13 14.41
N ALA A 19 -8.40 -1.66 15.27
CA ALA A 19 -8.65 -2.92 15.96
C ALA A 19 -9.88 -2.82 16.87
N ALA A 20 -9.95 -1.78 17.72
CA ALA A 20 -11.07 -1.58 18.60
C ALA A 20 -12.41 -1.38 17.85
N LEU A 21 -12.40 -0.67 16.72
CA LEU A 21 -13.59 -0.49 15.88
C LEU A 21 -14.11 -1.82 15.30
N LEU A 22 -13.22 -2.70 14.87
CA LEU A 22 -13.63 -4.00 14.35
C LEU A 22 -14.07 -4.96 15.46
N GLU A 23 -13.45 -4.92 16.63
CA GLU A 23 -13.81 -5.77 17.77
C GLU A 23 -15.21 -5.45 18.37
N ILE A 24 -15.77 -4.26 18.11
CA ILE A 24 -17.16 -3.93 18.46
C ILE A 24 -18.15 -4.79 17.66
N GLU A 25 -17.79 -5.18 16.46
CA GLU A 25 -18.62 -5.97 15.57
C GLU A 25 -18.51 -7.46 15.91
N ARG A 26 -19.65 -8.13 16.16
CA ARG A 26 -19.68 -9.53 16.64
C ARG A 26 -19.22 -10.58 15.61
N ASP A 27 -19.17 -10.19 14.36
CA ASP A 27 -18.81 -11.06 13.23
C ASP A 27 -17.37 -10.90 12.76
N PHE A 28 -16.55 -10.11 13.46
CA PHE A 28 -15.12 -9.97 13.18
C PHE A 28 -14.24 -10.56 14.28
N GLU A 29 -13.06 -11.00 13.87
CA GLU A 29 -11.97 -11.45 14.74
C GLU A 29 -10.67 -10.81 14.25
N VAL A 30 -10.07 -9.93 15.05
CA VAL A 30 -8.74 -9.38 14.74
C VAL A 30 -7.69 -10.42 15.09
N VAL A 31 -7.16 -11.11 14.07
CA VAL A 31 -6.24 -12.24 14.23
C VAL A 31 -4.76 -11.82 14.29
N GLY A 32 -4.48 -10.53 14.11
CA GLY A 32 -3.13 -10.00 14.22
C GLY A 32 -3.08 -8.52 13.89
N GLN A 33 -1.97 -7.89 14.30
CA GLN A 33 -1.63 -6.52 14.03
C GLN A 33 -0.16 -6.46 13.60
N ALA A 34 0.15 -5.74 12.52
CA ALA A 34 1.49 -5.55 12.00
C ALA A 34 1.78 -4.06 11.77
N ARG A 35 3.05 -3.67 11.74
CA ARG A 35 3.48 -2.28 11.53
C ARG A 35 4.06 -2.02 10.14
N ASN A 36 4.19 -3.04 9.32
CA ASN A 36 4.69 -2.97 7.96
C ASN A 36 4.32 -4.25 7.20
N GLY A 37 4.54 -4.24 5.88
CA GLY A 37 4.17 -5.38 5.03
C GLY A 37 5.00 -6.64 5.28
N GLU A 38 6.25 -6.54 5.77
CA GLU A 38 7.09 -7.70 6.07
C GLU A 38 6.53 -8.48 7.27
N GLU A 39 6.19 -7.78 8.36
CA GLU A 39 5.51 -8.36 9.51
C GLU A 39 4.16 -8.97 9.12
N ALA A 40 3.40 -8.26 8.26
CA ALA A 40 2.13 -8.74 7.77
C ALA A 40 2.24 -10.06 7.01
N LEU A 41 3.25 -10.24 6.15
CA LEU A 41 3.47 -11.50 5.42
C LEU A 41 3.74 -12.68 6.36
N ALA A 42 4.50 -12.46 7.44
CA ALA A 42 4.74 -13.49 8.45
C ALA A 42 3.43 -13.87 9.18
N LEU A 43 2.63 -12.87 9.56
CA LEU A 43 1.35 -13.07 10.24
C LEU A 43 0.29 -13.71 9.32
N ILE A 44 0.26 -13.38 8.03
CA ILE A 44 -0.63 -14.04 7.05
C ILE A 44 -0.38 -15.56 7.04
N ALA A 45 0.88 -15.97 7.02
CA ALA A 45 1.23 -17.40 7.03
C ALA A 45 0.82 -18.10 8.34
N ALA A 46 0.97 -17.42 9.48
CA ALA A 46 0.68 -17.97 10.80
C ALA A 46 -0.82 -17.97 11.14
N SER A 47 -1.49 -16.83 10.93
CA SER A 47 -2.87 -16.63 11.37
C SER A 47 -3.93 -16.88 10.29
N LYS A 48 -3.55 -17.00 9.03
CA LYS A 48 -4.45 -17.26 7.88
C LYS A 48 -5.71 -16.37 7.92
N PRO A 49 -5.55 -15.03 7.81
CA PRO A 49 -6.68 -14.12 7.79
C PRO A 49 -7.50 -14.28 6.50
N ASP A 50 -8.79 -13.92 6.56
CA ASP A 50 -9.64 -13.82 5.37
C ASP A 50 -9.40 -12.49 4.64
N VAL A 51 -9.15 -11.42 5.41
CA VAL A 51 -8.95 -10.06 4.92
C VAL A 51 -7.74 -9.44 5.60
N VAL A 52 -6.88 -8.81 4.80
CA VAL A 52 -5.83 -7.89 5.27
C VAL A 52 -6.32 -6.47 5.03
N MET A 53 -6.35 -5.67 6.08
CA MET A 53 -6.62 -4.24 6.01
C MET A 53 -5.31 -3.50 6.25
N THR A 54 -4.84 -2.71 5.29
CA THR A 54 -3.49 -2.11 5.33
C THR A 54 -3.49 -0.64 4.95
N ASP A 55 -2.66 0.16 5.62
CA ASP A 55 -2.29 1.48 5.09
C ASP A 55 -1.38 1.32 3.86
N ILE A 56 -1.20 2.42 3.12
CA ILE A 56 -0.28 2.48 1.98
C ILE A 56 1.14 2.78 2.45
N GLU A 57 1.30 3.91 3.14
CA GLU A 57 2.63 4.46 3.47
C GLU A 57 3.15 3.89 4.79
N MET A 58 3.93 2.83 4.70
CA MET A 58 4.56 2.18 5.86
C MET A 58 6.06 1.95 5.60
N PRO A 59 6.90 1.88 6.65
CA PRO A 59 8.33 1.59 6.52
C PRO A 59 8.57 0.16 5.99
N ALA A 60 9.75 -0.10 5.50
CA ALA A 60 10.23 -1.38 4.95
C ALA A 60 9.44 -1.85 3.72
N MET A 61 8.20 -2.27 3.90
CA MET A 61 7.29 -2.71 2.84
C MET A 61 5.96 -1.98 2.95
N THR A 62 5.58 -1.25 1.91
CA THR A 62 4.32 -0.51 1.81
C THR A 62 3.12 -1.43 1.61
N GLY A 63 1.89 -0.92 1.86
CA GLY A 63 0.66 -1.70 1.64
C GLY A 63 0.44 -2.10 0.17
N LEU A 64 0.90 -1.28 -0.78
CA LEU A 64 0.85 -1.64 -2.20
C LEU A 64 1.84 -2.75 -2.56
N GLU A 65 3.05 -2.72 -2.00
CA GLU A 65 4.04 -3.78 -2.15
C GLU A 65 3.57 -5.08 -1.49
N LEU A 66 2.94 -4.98 -0.32
CA LEU A 66 2.30 -6.12 0.35
C LEU A 66 1.20 -6.74 -0.53
N ALA A 67 0.32 -5.92 -1.10
CA ALA A 67 -0.75 -6.40 -1.98
C ALA A 67 -0.18 -7.11 -3.23
N ALA A 68 0.82 -6.52 -3.88
CA ALA A 68 1.50 -7.13 -5.02
C ALA A 68 2.17 -8.47 -4.65
N GLU A 69 2.77 -8.56 -3.47
CA GLU A 69 3.41 -9.79 -2.99
C GLU A 69 2.39 -10.88 -2.66
N ILE A 70 1.24 -10.53 -2.05
CA ILE A 70 0.10 -11.42 -1.83
C ILE A 70 -0.40 -11.99 -3.16
N GLN A 71 -0.59 -11.14 -4.16
CA GLN A 71 -1.01 -11.54 -5.51
C GLN A 71 0.03 -12.44 -6.18
N ARG A 72 1.30 -12.07 -6.15
CA ARG A 72 2.41 -12.83 -6.73
C ARG A 72 2.52 -14.25 -6.13
N ARG A 73 2.35 -14.36 -4.80
CA ARG A 73 2.35 -15.64 -4.06
C ARG A 73 1.03 -16.39 -4.16
N ARG A 74 0.00 -15.80 -4.74
CA ARG A 74 -1.36 -16.36 -4.80
C ARG A 74 -1.91 -16.75 -3.43
N LEU A 75 -1.66 -15.91 -2.42
CA LEU A 75 -2.15 -16.17 -1.07
C LEU A 75 -3.69 -16.01 -1.05
N PRO A 76 -4.42 -16.92 -0.38
CA PRO A 76 -5.88 -16.91 -0.35
C PRO A 76 -6.43 -15.88 0.66
N VAL A 77 -6.01 -14.62 0.53
CA VAL A 77 -6.42 -13.51 1.39
C VAL A 77 -6.79 -12.31 0.53
N ARG A 78 -7.82 -11.59 0.91
CA ARG A 78 -8.26 -10.37 0.24
C ARG A 78 -7.63 -9.16 0.89
N VAL A 79 -7.39 -8.11 0.11
CA VAL A 79 -6.74 -6.90 0.58
C VAL A 79 -7.69 -5.70 0.48
N ILE A 80 -7.77 -4.96 1.57
CA ILE A 80 -8.40 -3.63 1.67
C ILE A 80 -7.31 -2.62 2.01
N ILE A 81 -7.19 -1.58 1.22
CA ILE A 81 -6.38 -0.40 1.53
C ILE A 81 -7.24 0.59 2.32
N VAL A 82 -6.68 1.13 3.41
CA VAL A 82 -7.28 2.22 4.20
C VAL A 82 -6.26 3.33 4.31
N THR A 83 -6.50 4.48 3.69
CA THR A 83 -5.50 5.55 3.56
C THR A 83 -6.10 6.92 3.86
N THR A 84 -5.24 7.87 4.26
CA THR A 84 -5.63 9.30 4.38
C THR A 84 -5.60 10.03 3.05
N PHE A 85 -5.03 9.44 1.99
CA PHE A 85 -4.77 10.13 0.73
C PHE A 85 -5.58 9.55 -0.42
N ALA A 86 -6.46 10.39 -0.97
CA ALA A 86 -7.16 10.17 -2.23
C ALA A 86 -6.23 10.51 -3.42
N ARG A 87 -5.22 9.67 -3.71
CA ARG A 87 -4.35 9.87 -4.87
C ARG A 87 -4.65 8.85 -5.94
N ALA A 88 -5.02 9.31 -7.11
CA ALA A 88 -5.42 8.47 -8.23
C ALA A 88 -4.39 7.40 -8.62
N GLY A 89 -3.11 7.73 -8.58
CA GLY A 89 -2.03 6.76 -8.85
C GLY A 89 -2.00 5.60 -7.85
N TYR A 90 -2.34 5.83 -6.59
CA TYR A 90 -2.42 4.77 -5.60
C TYR A 90 -3.58 3.83 -5.87
N LEU A 91 -4.76 4.36 -6.20
CA LEU A 91 -5.92 3.52 -6.50
C LEU A 91 -5.66 2.63 -7.72
N ARG A 92 -5.10 3.19 -8.79
CA ARG A 92 -4.76 2.41 -9.98
C ARG A 92 -3.80 1.27 -9.66
N ARG A 93 -2.70 1.56 -8.97
CA ARG A 93 -1.71 0.54 -8.55
C ARG A 93 -2.31 -0.50 -7.61
N ALA A 94 -3.20 -0.08 -6.70
CA ALA A 94 -3.91 -1.01 -5.82
C ALA A 94 -4.77 -1.99 -6.62
N LEU A 95 -5.52 -1.50 -7.61
CA LEU A 95 -6.34 -2.35 -8.48
C LEU A 95 -5.48 -3.30 -9.31
N ASP A 96 -4.36 -2.84 -9.86
CA ASP A 96 -3.42 -3.67 -10.62
C ASP A 96 -2.76 -4.75 -9.73
N ALA A 97 -2.57 -4.46 -8.44
CA ALA A 97 -2.10 -5.41 -7.42
C ALA A 97 -3.21 -6.33 -6.85
N GLY A 98 -4.42 -6.31 -7.44
CA GLY A 98 -5.52 -7.20 -7.05
C GLY A 98 -6.25 -6.79 -5.77
N VAL A 99 -6.07 -5.55 -5.29
CA VAL A 99 -6.81 -5.01 -4.14
C VAL A 99 -8.30 -4.94 -4.47
N THR A 100 -9.13 -5.37 -3.53
CA THR A 100 -10.59 -5.44 -3.70
C THR A 100 -11.34 -4.41 -2.86
N GLY A 101 -10.68 -3.78 -1.88
CA GLY A 101 -11.21 -2.67 -1.10
C GLY A 101 -10.26 -1.48 -1.07
N TYR A 102 -10.78 -0.26 -1.21
CA TYR A 102 -10.01 0.96 -1.09
C TYR A 102 -10.85 2.05 -0.43
N LEU A 103 -10.48 2.44 0.78
CA LEU A 103 -11.25 3.33 1.65
C LEU A 103 -10.39 4.48 2.16
N LEU A 104 -11.05 5.57 2.52
CA LEU A 104 -10.42 6.66 3.24
C LEU A 104 -10.47 6.43 4.76
N LYS A 105 -9.43 6.86 5.50
CA LYS A 105 -9.36 6.73 6.98
C LYS A 105 -10.37 7.62 7.69
N ASP A 106 -10.92 8.62 7.04
CA ASP A 106 -11.98 9.50 7.54
C ASP A 106 -13.39 8.96 7.26
N SER A 107 -13.52 7.84 6.55
CA SER A 107 -14.80 7.17 6.32
C SER A 107 -15.44 6.73 7.65
N PRO A 108 -16.78 6.81 7.79
CA PRO A 108 -17.49 6.31 8.97
C PRO A 108 -17.17 4.84 9.28
N SER A 109 -17.08 4.49 10.56
CA SER A 109 -16.77 3.12 11.00
C SER A 109 -17.73 2.06 10.41
N ALA A 110 -19.00 2.39 10.26
CA ALA A 110 -19.99 1.52 9.62
C ALA A 110 -19.65 1.22 8.14
N THR A 111 -19.06 2.20 7.42
CA THR A 111 -18.58 2.03 6.05
C THR A 111 -17.42 1.04 6.02
N LEU A 112 -16.48 1.15 6.96
CA LEU A 112 -15.36 0.24 7.10
C LEU A 112 -15.81 -1.21 7.34
N ALA A 113 -16.70 -1.42 8.31
CA ALA A 113 -17.26 -2.75 8.61
C ALA A 113 -18.02 -3.32 7.40
N GLY A 114 -18.84 -2.51 6.74
CA GLY A 114 -19.56 -2.89 5.52
C GLY A 114 -18.62 -3.27 4.37
N ALA A 115 -17.49 -2.59 4.23
CA ALA A 115 -16.47 -2.87 3.23
C ALA A 115 -15.78 -4.23 3.48
N VAL A 116 -15.43 -4.53 4.74
CA VAL A 116 -14.82 -5.83 5.10
C VAL A 116 -15.78 -6.97 4.78
N ARG A 117 -17.07 -6.85 5.13
CA ARG A 117 -18.09 -7.86 4.79
C ARG A 117 -18.24 -8.05 3.30
N ARG A 118 -18.32 -6.96 2.54
CA ARG A 118 -18.46 -7.00 1.08
C ARG A 118 -17.25 -7.64 0.41
N VAL A 119 -16.05 -7.27 0.82
CA VAL A 119 -14.80 -7.84 0.30
C VAL A 119 -14.70 -9.31 0.67
N HIS A 120 -14.98 -9.69 1.91
CA HIS A 120 -15.01 -11.09 2.35
C HIS A 120 -16.00 -11.93 1.52
N ALA A 121 -17.15 -11.38 1.15
CA ALA A 121 -18.13 -12.04 0.27
C ALA A 121 -17.72 -12.11 -1.22
N GLY A 122 -16.53 -11.60 -1.58
CA GLY A 122 -16.02 -11.61 -2.96
C GLY A 122 -16.38 -10.38 -3.80
N GLY A 123 -17.04 -9.40 -3.21
CA GLY A 123 -17.34 -8.11 -3.85
C GLY A 123 -16.17 -7.12 -3.78
N ARG A 124 -16.42 -5.90 -4.27
CA ARG A 124 -15.49 -4.77 -4.20
C ARG A 124 -16.06 -3.66 -3.34
N ALA A 125 -15.19 -2.95 -2.62
CA ALA A 125 -15.53 -1.80 -1.79
C ALA A 125 -14.56 -0.66 -2.07
N ILE A 126 -14.89 0.18 -3.05
CA ILE A 126 -14.10 1.37 -3.40
C ILE A 126 -14.90 2.58 -2.95
N ASP A 127 -14.24 3.52 -2.28
CA ASP A 127 -14.87 4.77 -1.86
C ASP A 127 -15.37 5.54 -3.10
N PRO A 128 -16.62 6.01 -3.12
CA PRO A 128 -17.19 6.72 -4.26
C PRO A 128 -16.40 7.98 -4.65
N GLU A 129 -15.80 8.69 -3.66
CA GLU A 129 -14.99 9.89 -3.92
C GLU A 129 -13.76 9.56 -4.77
N LEU A 130 -13.27 8.33 -4.69
CA LEU A 130 -12.09 7.86 -5.42
C LEU A 130 -12.42 7.24 -6.77
N ALA A 131 -13.65 6.82 -6.98
CA ALA A 131 -14.06 6.13 -8.20
C ALA A 131 -13.91 6.98 -9.47
N GLY A 132 -14.00 8.32 -9.35
CA GLY A 132 -13.78 9.26 -10.46
C GLY A 132 -12.32 9.45 -10.86
N GLU A 133 -11.38 9.08 -9.99
CA GLU A 133 -9.94 9.33 -10.19
C GLU A 133 -9.20 8.20 -10.92
N VAL A 134 -9.86 7.09 -11.22
CA VAL A 134 -9.27 5.91 -11.90
C VAL A 134 -8.75 6.23 -13.31
N TRP A 135 -9.18 7.31 -13.92
CA TRP A 135 -8.87 7.71 -15.30
C TRP A 135 -7.67 8.63 -15.46
N THR A 136 -6.82 8.77 -14.44
CA THR A 136 -5.61 9.57 -14.50
C THR A 136 -4.48 8.89 -15.28
N GLU A 137 -3.45 9.69 -15.61
CA GLU A 137 -2.27 9.25 -16.36
C GLU A 137 -1.66 7.96 -15.79
N PRO A 138 -1.27 7.00 -16.64
CA PRO A 138 -0.61 5.79 -16.20
C PRO A 138 0.73 6.12 -15.52
N ASP A 139 1.07 5.37 -14.47
CA ASP A 139 2.37 5.47 -13.81
C ASP A 139 3.49 5.07 -14.80
N PRO A 140 4.40 5.98 -15.16
CA PRO A 140 5.46 5.69 -16.13
C PRO A 140 6.65 4.94 -15.51
N LEU A 141 6.68 4.81 -14.15
CA LEU A 141 7.82 4.26 -13.45
C LEU A 141 7.72 2.73 -13.35
N THR A 142 8.84 2.06 -13.54
CA THR A 142 8.98 0.65 -13.19
C THR A 142 9.11 0.48 -11.67
N ASP A 143 8.88 -0.74 -11.16
CA ASP A 143 9.02 -1.04 -9.72
C ASP A 143 10.41 -0.69 -9.18
N ARG A 144 11.47 -0.94 -9.97
CA ARG A 144 12.85 -0.61 -9.58
C ARG A 144 13.13 0.88 -9.56
N GLU A 145 12.68 1.61 -10.56
CA GLU A 145 12.78 3.08 -10.59
C GLU A 145 12.05 3.70 -9.40
N ARG A 146 10.86 3.22 -9.09
CA ARG A 146 10.04 3.66 -7.98
C ARG A 146 10.72 3.41 -6.64
N GLN A 147 11.27 2.19 -6.44
CA GLN A 147 11.98 1.83 -5.22
C GLN A 147 13.22 2.70 -4.99
N VAL A 148 14.02 2.90 -6.03
CA VAL A 148 15.21 3.75 -6.00
C VAL A 148 14.85 5.21 -5.76
N LEU A 149 13.84 5.72 -6.48
CA LEU A 149 13.42 7.12 -6.38
C LEU A 149 12.80 7.44 -5.00
N ARG A 150 12.06 6.52 -4.39
CA ARG A 150 11.53 6.67 -3.03
C ARG A 150 12.67 6.88 -2.03
N MET A 151 13.66 5.99 -2.01
CA MET A 151 14.80 6.08 -1.11
C MET A 151 15.62 7.36 -1.34
N ALA A 152 15.81 7.77 -2.60
CA ALA A 152 16.50 9.01 -2.94
C ALA A 152 15.70 10.25 -2.48
N GLY A 153 14.37 10.19 -2.56
CA GLY A 153 13.47 11.23 -2.06
C GLY A 153 13.47 11.36 -0.53
N ASP A 154 13.80 10.27 0.19
CA ASP A 154 14.00 10.25 1.64
C ASP A 154 15.43 10.66 2.06
N GLY A 155 16.24 11.10 1.10
CA GLY A 155 17.58 11.63 1.37
C GLY A 155 18.72 10.61 1.31
N ALA A 156 18.44 9.33 0.97
CA ALA A 156 19.50 8.33 0.86
C ALA A 156 20.49 8.65 -0.28
N SER A 157 21.79 8.41 -0.03
CA SER A 157 22.84 8.51 -1.06
C SER A 157 22.74 7.33 -2.06
N SER A 158 23.34 7.49 -3.25
CA SER A 158 23.40 6.38 -4.22
C SER A 158 24.15 5.16 -3.67
N ALA A 159 25.14 5.37 -2.81
CA ALA A 159 25.86 4.30 -2.14
C ALA A 159 24.96 3.55 -1.14
N ASP A 160 24.20 4.26 -0.32
CA ASP A 160 23.25 3.66 0.63
C ASP A 160 22.16 2.84 -0.10
N ILE A 161 21.59 3.41 -1.17
CA ILE A 161 20.60 2.73 -2.00
C ILE A 161 21.20 1.47 -2.63
N ALA A 162 22.42 1.56 -3.19
CA ALA A 162 23.12 0.43 -3.78
C ALA A 162 23.32 -0.70 -2.78
N GLY A 163 23.77 -0.37 -1.55
CA GLY A 163 23.94 -1.35 -0.46
C GLY A 163 22.62 -2.03 -0.07
N ARG A 164 21.57 -1.27 0.14
CA ARG A 164 20.24 -1.79 0.56
C ARG A 164 19.58 -2.66 -0.52
N LEU A 165 19.70 -2.28 -1.79
CA LEU A 165 19.07 -2.98 -2.90
C LEU A 165 19.97 -4.04 -3.54
N LYS A 166 21.20 -4.20 -3.05
CA LYS A 166 22.24 -5.09 -3.62
C LYS A 166 22.50 -4.80 -5.10
N LEU A 167 22.67 -3.52 -5.43
CA LEU A 167 22.96 -3.00 -6.77
C LEU A 167 24.33 -2.32 -6.79
N SER A 168 24.83 -2.01 -7.98
CA SER A 168 25.95 -1.06 -8.13
C SER A 168 25.46 0.39 -8.06
N GLU A 169 26.31 1.32 -7.60
CA GLU A 169 25.97 2.75 -7.64
C GLU A 169 25.68 3.24 -9.06
N GLY A 170 26.35 2.70 -10.07
CA GLY A 170 26.09 2.99 -11.48
C GLY A 170 24.68 2.60 -11.87
N THR A 171 24.22 1.43 -11.45
CA THR A 171 22.83 0.97 -11.67
C THR A 171 21.82 1.88 -10.99
N VAL A 172 22.09 2.33 -9.76
CA VAL A 172 21.22 3.27 -9.03
C VAL A 172 21.13 4.60 -9.77
N ARG A 173 22.27 5.14 -10.24
CA ARG A 173 22.29 6.40 -11.04
C ARG A 173 21.49 6.27 -12.34
N ASN A 174 21.58 5.13 -13.01
CA ASN A 174 20.80 4.88 -14.22
C ASN A 174 19.28 4.89 -13.93
N TYR A 175 18.81 4.18 -12.88
CA TYR A 175 17.40 4.19 -12.49
C TYR A 175 16.91 5.60 -12.11
N LEU A 176 17.72 6.40 -11.41
CA LEU A 176 17.37 7.78 -11.09
C LEU A 176 17.29 8.64 -12.36
N SER A 177 18.23 8.48 -13.30
CA SER A 177 18.21 9.22 -14.57
C SER A 177 16.97 8.88 -15.40
N GLU A 178 16.64 7.60 -15.53
CA GLU A 178 15.44 7.16 -16.25
C GLU A 178 14.16 7.69 -15.58
N ALA A 179 14.05 7.61 -14.24
CA ALA A 179 12.92 8.14 -13.52
C ALA A 179 12.78 9.67 -13.71
N MET A 180 13.88 10.43 -13.64
CA MET A 180 13.87 11.86 -13.90
C MET A 180 13.41 12.19 -15.33
N ASN A 181 13.92 11.47 -16.33
CA ASN A 181 13.52 11.65 -17.72
C ASN A 181 12.03 11.39 -17.93
N LYS A 182 11.50 10.29 -17.39
CA LYS A 182 10.07 9.92 -17.48
C LYS A 182 9.14 10.95 -16.83
N LEU A 183 9.62 11.60 -15.77
CA LEU A 183 8.85 12.58 -15.00
C LEU A 183 9.09 14.04 -15.48
N GLY A 184 10.00 14.26 -16.43
CA GLY A 184 10.38 15.61 -16.87
C GLY A 184 11.01 16.44 -15.75
N ALA A 185 11.68 15.83 -14.78
CA ALA A 185 12.22 16.48 -13.60
C ALA A 185 13.69 16.87 -13.77
N ALA A 186 14.07 18.05 -13.26
CA ALA A 186 15.42 18.56 -13.35
C ALA A 186 16.39 17.87 -12.37
N ASN A 187 15.89 17.28 -11.29
CA ASN A 187 16.69 16.59 -10.28
C ASN A 187 15.87 15.51 -9.54
N ARG A 188 16.57 14.63 -8.80
CA ARG A 188 15.96 13.51 -8.08
C ARG A 188 14.95 13.93 -7.02
N THR A 189 15.14 15.08 -6.38
CA THR A 189 14.21 15.60 -5.35
C THR A 189 12.91 16.06 -5.99
N GLU A 190 12.99 16.74 -7.12
CA GLU A 190 11.81 17.14 -7.90
C GLU A 190 11.08 15.91 -8.46
N ALA A 191 11.80 14.93 -9.00
CA ALA A 191 11.22 13.69 -9.47
C ALA A 191 10.44 12.96 -8.36
N ALA A 192 11.02 12.84 -7.17
CA ALA A 192 10.35 12.24 -6.02
C ALA A 192 9.10 13.04 -5.60
N ARG A 193 9.17 14.38 -5.62
CA ARG A 193 8.02 15.24 -5.31
C ARG A 193 6.87 15.05 -6.31
N ILE A 194 7.18 15.05 -7.61
CA ILE A 194 6.17 14.83 -8.68
C ILE A 194 5.53 13.45 -8.51
N ALA A 195 6.35 12.41 -8.34
CA ALA A 195 5.86 11.05 -8.21
C ALA A 195 5.01 10.84 -6.95
N ARG A 196 5.37 11.49 -5.82
CA ARG A 196 4.53 11.47 -4.61
C ARG A 196 3.20 12.19 -4.82
N MET A 197 3.21 13.37 -5.44
CA MET A 197 1.97 14.12 -5.72
C MET A 197 0.99 13.32 -6.59
N LYS A 198 1.52 12.54 -7.54
CA LYS A 198 0.72 11.71 -8.44
C LYS A 198 0.39 10.31 -7.86
N GLY A 199 0.87 9.97 -6.65
CA GLY A 199 0.68 8.66 -6.02
C GLY A 199 1.42 7.53 -6.73
N TRP A 200 2.55 7.82 -7.37
CA TRP A 200 3.41 6.84 -8.03
C TRP A 200 4.53 6.31 -7.11
N LEU A 201 4.82 7.00 -5.98
CA LEU A 201 5.75 6.53 -4.93
C LEU A 201 5.02 6.07 -3.69
#